data_ba0cfed72e483afc04ae5c149d6802fc
#
_entry.id   ba0cfed72e483afc04ae5c149d6802fc
#
_cell.length_a   1.000
_cell.length_b   1.000
_cell.length_c   1.000
_cell.angle_alpha   90.00
_cell.angle_beta   90.00
_cell.angle_gamma   90.00
#
_symmetry.space_group_name_H-M   'P 1'
#
loop_
_entity.id
_entity.type
_entity.pdbx_description
1 polymer ?
#
loop_
_entity_poly.entity_id
_entity_poly.type
_entity_poly.pdbx_seq_one_letter_code
_entity_poly.pdbx_strand_id
1 'polypeptide(L)'
;MKYAIIAAGEGSRLAAEGIELPKPLVEVDGKALIDRLIGIFMDNGAEEIVVICNDMTTLVPRHLIDIQRDGLKGRPIPLRFVVKSTPSSMHSFHEISQYLTDGTFCLTTVDTIFREEEFKTYVEELQRMTDEGEADGLMGVTDYIDDEKPLYVDVDEDMTVKGFLDKSDSCRFISGGIYGLTPKAIDTLNGCMERGESRMRNFQRALIKDGLNLKAYKFSKVLDIDHKSDIAKAEDFIKEKI
;
A
#
# COMPACT_ATOMS: atom_id res chain seq x y z
N MET A 1 1.28 10.86 -11.71
CA MET A 1 1.36 9.41 -11.44
C MET A 1 0.04 8.92 -10.85
N LYS A 2 -0.35 7.67 -11.07
CA LYS A 2 -1.53 7.05 -10.43
C LYS A 2 -1.18 6.41 -9.10
N TYR A 3 -2.15 6.40 -8.19
CA TYR A 3 -2.04 5.75 -6.89
C TYR A 3 -3.17 4.75 -6.70
N ALA A 4 -2.91 3.66 -5.99
CA ALA A 4 -3.89 2.63 -5.73
C ALA A 4 -3.94 2.26 -4.24
N ILE A 5 -5.15 2.01 -3.72
CA ILE A 5 -5.38 1.63 -2.32
C ILE A 5 -6.14 0.32 -2.27
N ILE A 6 -5.55 -0.69 -1.63
CA ILE A 6 -6.25 -1.93 -1.28
C ILE A 6 -6.94 -1.72 0.07
N ALA A 7 -8.26 -1.58 0.04
CA ALA A 7 -9.13 -1.36 1.19
C ALA A 7 -10.21 -2.45 1.35
N ALA A 8 -10.02 -3.62 0.71
CA ALA A 8 -11.00 -4.71 0.68
C ALA A 8 -10.82 -5.74 1.81
N GLY A 9 -9.90 -5.52 2.74
CA GLY A 9 -9.73 -6.38 3.91
C GLY A 9 -10.92 -6.32 4.85
N GLU A 10 -11.21 -7.45 5.54
CA GLU A 10 -12.37 -7.56 6.45
C GLU A 10 -12.21 -6.77 7.75
N GLY A 11 -10.98 -6.48 8.20
CA GLY A 11 -10.72 -5.81 9.48
C GLY A 11 -11.19 -6.60 10.71
N SER A 12 -11.22 -7.94 10.60
CA SER A 12 -11.82 -8.83 11.60
C SER A 12 -11.16 -8.73 12.98
N ARG A 13 -9.87 -8.43 13.08
CA ARG A 13 -9.17 -8.24 14.36
C ARG A 13 -9.67 -7.00 15.09
N LEU A 14 -9.74 -5.86 14.41
CA LEU A 14 -10.29 -4.61 14.97
C LEU A 14 -11.74 -4.79 15.41
N ALA A 15 -12.56 -5.45 14.59
CA ALA A 15 -13.95 -5.76 14.94
C ALA A 15 -14.05 -6.65 16.20
N ALA A 16 -13.19 -7.68 16.33
CA ALA A 16 -13.13 -8.53 17.53
C ALA A 16 -12.72 -7.76 18.79
N GLU A 17 -12.00 -6.65 18.66
CA GLU A 17 -11.58 -5.75 19.74
C GLU A 17 -12.58 -4.60 20.01
N GLY A 18 -13.78 -4.66 19.39
CA GLY A 18 -14.87 -3.71 19.63
C GLY A 18 -14.82 -2.44 18.77
N ILE A 19 -14.05 -2.41 17.70
CA ILE A 19 -14.10 -1.33 16.71
C ILE A 19 -15.23 -1.62 15.73
N GLU A 20 -16.29 -0.81 15.77
CA GLU A 20 -17.49 -1.02 14.95
C GLU A 20 -17.33 -0.51 13.51
N LEU A 21 -16.43 0.46 13.29
CA LEU A 21 -16.18 1.01 11.97
C LEU A 21 -15.39 0.02 11.09
N PRO A 22 -15.72 -0.08 9.79
CA PRO A 22 -14.88 -0.81 8.86
C PRO A 22 -13.47 -0.19 8.80
N LYS A 23 -12.45 -1.02 8.68
CA LYS A 23 -11.03 -0.62 8.76
C LYS A 23 -10.68 0.65 7.98
N PRO A 24 -11.13 0.86 6.73
CA PRO A 24 -10.82 2.09 5.99
C PRO A 24 -11.33 3.38 6.63
N LEU A 25 -12.37 3.30 7.46
CA LEU A 25 -12.98 4.42 8.15
C LEU A 25 -12.53 4.57 9.62
N VAL A 26 -11.66 3.71 10.10
CA VAL A 26 -11.04 3.86 11.43
C VAL A 26 -10.19 5.12 11.43
N GLU A 27 -10.34 5.92 12.47
CA GLU A 27 -9.63 7.20 12.62
C GLU A 27 -8.32 7.03 13.39
N VAL A 28 -7.28 7.68 12.87
CA VAL A 28 -5.99 7.91 13.53
C VAL A 28 -5.73 9.40 13.52
N ASP A 29 -5.59 10.00 14.68
CA ASP A 29 -5.43 11.45 14.85
C ASP A 29 -6.57 12.26 14.16
N GLY A 30 -7.81 11.78 14.34
CA GLY A 30 -9.03 12.42 13.82
C GLY A 30 -9.17 12.40 12.28
N LYS A 31 -8.44 11.52 11.58
CA LYS A 31 -8.58 11.31 10.12
C LYS A 31 -8.81 9.83 9.84
N ALA A 32 -9.82 9.49 9.05
CA ALA A 32 -9.99 8.13 8.57
C ALA A 32 -8.75 7.66 7.79
N LEU A 33 -8.40 6.38 7.91
CA LEU A 33 -7.23 5.80 7.23
C LEU A 33 -7.25 6.07 5.72
N ILE A 34 -8.41 5.89 5.10
CA ILE A 34 -8.55 6.12 3.65
C ILE A 34 -8.41 7.60 3.28
N ASP A 35 -8.94 8.52 4.10
CA ASP A 35 -8.86 9.97 3.87
C ASP A 35 -7.42 10.47 4.01
N ARG A 36 -6.67 9.87 4.96
CA ARG A 36 -5.25 10.16 5.14
C ARG A 36 -4.46 9.81 3.88
N LEU A 37 -4.61 8.60 3.35
CA LEU A 37 -3.89 8.18 2.15
C LEU A 37 -4.29 9.00 0.92
N ILE A 38 -5.59 9.25 0.72
CA ILE A 38 -6.08 10.11 -0.38
C ILE A 38 -5.44 11.50 -0.28
N GLY A 39 -5.40 12.10 0.92
CA GLY A 39 -4.75 13.39 1.14
C GLY A 39 -3.27 13.37 0.76
N ILE A 40 -2.52 12.40 1.27
CA ILE A 40 -1.09 12.21 0.98
C ILE A 40 -0.85 12.06 -0.54
N PHE A 41 -1.65 11.24 -1.22
CA PHE A 41 -1.50 11.03 -2.66
C PHE A 41 -1.80 12.30 -3.46
N MET A 42 -2.82 13.06 -3.07
CA MET A 42 -3.12 14.37 -3.68
C MET A 42 -1.98 15.37 -3.49
N ASP A 43 -1.32 15.36 -2.34
CA ASP A 43 -0.18 16.24 -2.04
C ASP A 43 1.09 15.80 -2.80
N ASN A 44 1.12 14.56 -3.30
CA ASN A 44 2.15 14.01 -4.16
C ASN A 44 1.74 13.90 -5.64
N GLY A 45 0.85 14.77 -6.10
CA GLY A 45 0.54 14.93 -7.51
C GLY A 45 -0.26 13.79 -8.14
N ALA A 46 -1.22 13.22 -7.40
CA ALA A 46 -2.08 12.16 -7.94
C ALA A 46 -2.88 12.64 -9.16
N GLU A 47 -2.70 11.95 -10.28
CA GLU A 47 -3.50 12.12 -11.51
C GLU A 47 -4.81 11.33 -11.42
N GLU A 48 -4.76 10.16 -10.81
CA GLU A 48 -5.90 9.31 -10.48
C GLU A 48 -5.60 8.51 -9.22
N ILE A 49 -6.59 8.35 -8.35
CA ILE A 49 -6.54 7.46 -7.18
C ILE A 49 -7.55 6.35 -7.40
N VAL A 50 -7.06 5.10 -7.41
CA VAL A 50 -7.88 3.90 -7.62
C VAL A 50 -8.02 3.15 -6.32
N VAL A 51 -9.24 2.95 -5.83
CA VAL A 51 -9.51 2.25 -4.57
C VAL A 51 -10.28 0.97 -4.84
N ILE A 52 -9.93 -0.11 -4.16
CA ILE A 52 -10.81 -1.27 -4.06
C ILE A 52 -11.25 -1.46 -2.61
N CYS A 53 -12.56 -1.55 -2.38
CA CYS A 53 -13.15 -1.90 -1.09
C CYS A 53 -14.05 -3.15 -1.22
N ASN A 54 -14.33 -3.82 -0.10
CA ASN A 54 -15.23 -4.95 -0.10
C ASN A 54 -16.71 -4.51 -0.15
N ASP A 55 -17.61 -5.45 -0.38
CA ASP A 55 -19.06 -5.30 -0.41
C ASP A 55 -19.76 -5.70 0.91
N MET A 56 -18.98 -5.95 1.97
CA MET A 56 -19.49 -6.36 3.28
C MET A 56 -20.22 -5.24 4.02
N THR A 57 -19.97 -3.99 3.65
CA THR A 57 -20.60 -2.80 4.24
C THR A 57 -20.91 -1.75 3.18
N THR A 58 -21.95 -0.97 3.39
CA THR A 58 -22.26 0.19 2.54
C THR A 58 -21.57 1.47 3.00
N LEU A 59 -20.90 1.46 4.16
CA LEU A 59 -20.30 2.66 4.73
C LEU A 59 -19.11 3.16 3.90
N VAL A 60 -18.20 2.26 3.53
CA VAL A 60 -17.02 2.63 2.73
C VAL A 60 -17.40 3.10 1.32
N PRO A 61 -18.22 2.35 0.55
CA PRO A 61 -18.69 2.85 -0.75
C PRO A 61 -19.42 4.20 -0.69
N ARG A 62 -20.27 4.44 0.32
CA ARG A 62 -20.94 5.73 0.49
C ARG A 62 -19.94 6.86 0.74
N HIS A 63 -18.97 6.64 1.62
CA HIS A 63 -17.92 7.61 1.90
C HIS A 63 -17.12 7.96 0.64
N LEU A 64 -16.77 6.96 -0.18
CA LEU A 64 -16.07 7.19 -1.46
C LEU A 64 -16.95 7.94 -2.49
N ILE A 65 -18.26 7.68 -2.54
CA ILE A 65 -19.21 8.45 -3.36
C ILE A 65 -19.26 9.91 -2.90
N ASP A 66 -19.30 10.15 -1.59
CA ASP A 66 -19.31 11.51 -1.05
C ASP A 66 -18.00 12.24 -1.40
N ILE A 67 -16.84 11.58 -1.32
CA ILE A 67 -15.57 12.15 -1.78
C ILE A 67 -15.58 12.45 -3.29
N GLN A 68 -16.14 11.58 -4.13
CA GLN A 68 -16.24 11.85 -5.58
C GLN A 68 -17.11 13.06 -5.89
N ARG A 69 -18.21 13.23 -5.14
CA ARG A 69 -19.18 14.30 -5.35
C ARG A 69 -18.69 15.64 -4.79
N ASP A 70 -18.22 15.64 -3.55
CA ASP A 70 -17.98 16.85 -2.76
C ASP A 70 -16.46 17.15 -2.57
N GLY A 71 -15.61 16.20 -2.94
CA GLY A 71 -14.17 16.27 -2.68
C GLY A 71 -13.81 15.90 -1.23
N LEU A 72 -12.53 15.82 -0.95
CA LEU A 72 -12.01 15.66 0.40
C LEU A 72 -11.72 17.05 0.99
N LYS A 73 -12.50 17.46 2.01
CA LYS A 73 -12.43 18.81 2.60
C LYS A 73 -12.55 19.94 1.54
N GLY A 74 -13.41 19.73 0.53
CA GLY A 74 -13.65 20.67 -0.56
C GLY A 74 -12.60 20.66 -1.68
N ARG A 75 -11.56 19.82 -1.58
CA ARG A 75 -10.59 19.59 -2.68
C ARG A 75 -11.13 18.50 -3.60
N PRO A 76 -11.35 18.76 -4.89
CA PRO A 76 -11.75 17.73 -5.84
C PRO A 76 -10.72 16.59 -5.89
N ILE A 77 -11.20 15.34 -5.90
CA ILE A 77 -10.33 14.15 -5.93
C ILE A 77 -10.59 13.37 -7.23
N PRO A 78 -9.57 13.08 -8.03
CA PRO A 78 -9.68 12.22 -9.20
C PRO A 78 -9.78 10.76 -8.76
N LEU A 79 -10.93 10.40 -8.15
CA LEU A 79 -11.16 9.13 -7.50
C LEU A 79 -11.93 8.17 -8.39
N ARG A 80 -11.41 6.98 -8.57
CA ARG A 80 -12.08 5.79 -9.09
C ARG A 80 -12.16 4.74 -8.01
N PHE A 81 -13.26 4.02 -7.87
CA PHE A 81 -13.28 2.89 -6.94
C PHE A 81 -14.05 1.69 -7.48
N VAL A 82 -13.69 0.52 -6.96
CA VAL A 82 -14.30 -0.79 -7.24
C VAL A 82 -14.82 -1.34 -5.91
N VAL A 83 -16.05 -1.85 -5.90
CA VAL A 83 -16.64 -2.52 -4.73
C VAL A 83 -16.70 -4.01 -5.02
N LYS A 84 -15.81 -4.78 -4.41
CA LYS A 84 -15.72 -6.23 -4.62
C LYS A 84 -14.95 -6.91 -3.49
N SER A 85 -15.56 -7.92 -2.88
CA SER A 85 -14.85 -8.83 -1.99
C SER A 85 -13.98 -9.79 -2.80
N THR A 86 -12.75 -10.00 -2.36
CA THR A 86 -11.76 -10.82 -3.05
C THR A 86 -11.07 -11.77 -2.08
N PRO A 87 -10.51 -12.92 -2.55
CA PRO A 87 -9.88 -13.91 -1.69
C PRO A 87 -8.59 -13.42 -0.99
N SER A 88 -7.91 -12.42 -1.53
CA SER A 88 -6.70 -11.86 -0.94
C SER A 88 -6.37 -10.46 -1.52
N SER A 89 -5.42 -9.75 -0.88
CA SER A 89 -4.92 -8.46 -1.36
C SER A 89 -4.33 -8.52 -2.77
N MET A 90 -3.72 -9.64 -3.18
CA MET A 90 -3.25 -9.85 -4.55
C MET A 90 -4.41 -9.89 -5.55
N HIS A 91 -5.52 -10.56 -5.22
CA HIS A 91 -6.73 -10.56 -6.04
C HIS A 91 -7.38 -9.17 -6.10
N SER A 92 -7.38 -8.43 -4.99
CA SER A 92 -7.82 -7.04 -4.97
C SER A 92 -6.98 -6.17 -5.90
N PHE A 93 -5.66 -6.32 -5.87
CA PHE A 93 -4.77 -5.63 -6.79
C PHE A 93 -5.08 -6.00 -8.25
N HIS A 94 -5.30 -7.27 -8.55
CA HIS A 94 -5.64 -7.72 -9.91
C HIS A 94 -6.92 -7.06 -10.43
N GLU A 95 -7.97 -6.92 -9.61
CA GLU A 95 -9.22 -6.26 -10.00
C GLU A 95 -9.02 -4.80 -10.44
N ILE A 96 -8.11 -4.09 -9.81
CA ILE A 96 -7.86 -2.67 -10.11
C ILE A 96 -6.67 -2.43 -11.06
N SER A 97 -5.86 -3.45 -11.34
CA SER A 97 -4.65 -3.33 -12.17
C SER A 97 -4.92 -2.83 -13.58
N GLN A 98 -6.09 -3.11 -14.13
CA GLN A 98 -6.52 -2.62 -15.44
C GLN A 98 -6.53 -1.08 -15.58
N TYR A 99 -6.60 -0.36 -14.46
CA TYR A 99 -6.56 1.10 -14.40
C TYR A 99 -5.15 1.67 -14.21
N LEU A 100 -4.13 0.81 -14.08
CA LEU A 100 -2.75 1.14 -13.74
C LEU A 100 -1.75 0.81 -14.84
N THR A 101 -2.23 0.61 -16.07
CA THR A 101 -1.42 0.09 -17.20
C THR A 101 -0.65 1.16 -17.97
N ASP A 102 -0.89 2.43 -17.73
CA ASP A 102 -0.43 3.55 -18.57
C ASP A 102 0.78 4.34 -17.99
N GLY A 103 1.43 3.80 -16.96
CA GLY A 103 2.62 4.42 -16.37
C GLY A 103 2.96 3.87 -15.00
N THR A 104 4.04 4.39 -14.42
CA THR A 104 4.43 4.08 -13.05
C THR A 104 3.33 4.43 -12.06
N PHE A 105 3.09 3.56 -11.10
CA PHE A 105 2.06 3.73 -10.08
C PHE A 105 2.59 3.35 -8.69
N CYS A 106 1.94 3.86 -7.65
CA CYS A 106 2.18 3.45 -6.28
C CYS A 106 0.94 2.77 -5.70
N LEU A 107 1.10 1.56 -5.17
CA LEU A 107 0.07 0.76 -4.52
C LEU A 107 0.36 0.67 -3.02
N THR A 108 -0.65 0.88 -2.17
CA THR A 108 -0.57 0.68 -0.72
C THR A 108 -1.76 -0.11 -0.21
N THR A 109 -1.62 -0.70 0.98
CA THR A 109 -2.77 -1.13 1.78
C THR A 109 -3.32 0.04 2.60
N VAL A 110 -4.62 0.02 2.93
CA VAL A 110 -5.31 1.16 3.56
C VAL A 110 -4.86 1.43 4.99
N ASP A 111 -4.28 0.45 5.63
CA ASP A 111 -3.86 0.43 7.04
C ASP A 111 -2.42 0.87 7.28
N THR A 112 -1.69 1.16 6.21
CA THR A 112 -0.28 1.52 6.28
C THR A 112 -0.10 2.97 6.72
N ILE A 113 0.62 3.19 7.80
CA ILE A 113 0.97 4.50 8.35
C ILE A 113 2.48 4.73 8.22
N PHE A 114 2.84 5.86 7.63
CA PHE A 114 4.22 6.30 7.40
C PHE A 114 4.30 7.84 7.50
N ARG A 115 5.50 8.40 7.53
CA ARG A 115 5.71 9.86 7.51
C ARG A 115 5.49 10.42 6.12
N GLU A 116 4.70 11.50 6.04
CA GLU A 116 4.31 12.14 4.77
C GLU A 116 5.53 12.72 4.03
N GLU A 117 6.51 13.26 4.77
CA GLU A 117 7.75 13.81 4.21
C GLU A 117 8.63 12.72 3.59
N GLU A 118 8.72 11.55 4.23
CA GLU A 118 9.46 10.40 3.68
C GLU A 118 8.78 9.85 2.43
N PHE A 119 7.44 9.83 2.43
CA PHE A 119 6.67 9.39 1.26
C PHE A 119 6.87 10.33 0.06
N LYS A 120 6.96 11.63 0.27
CA LYS A 120 7.27 12.58 -0.79
C LYS A 120 8.61 12.26 -1.45
N THR A 121 9.66 12.06 -0.64
CA THR A 121 11.00 11.69 -1.15
C THR A 121 10.97 10.33 -1.86
N TYR A 122 10.22 9.37 -1.32
CA TYR A 122 10.00 8.07 -1.95
C TYR A 122 9.38 8.19 -3.34
N VAL A 123 8.35 9.03 -3.50
CA VAL A 123 7.68 9.25 -4.80
C VAL A 123 8.62 9.91 -5.81
N GLU A 124 9.39 10.92 -5.38
CA GLU A 124 10.39 11.57 -6.23
C GLU A 124 11.45 10.56 -6.72
N GLU A 125 11.93 9.70 -5.83
CA GLU A 125 12.92 8.66 -6.17
C GLU A 125 12.33 7.57 -7.06
N LEU A 126 11.09 7.13 -6.81
CA LEU A 126 10.38 6.19 -7.66
C LEU A 126 10.28 6.70 -9.09
N GLN A 127 9.83 7.93 -9.28
CA GLN A 127 9.69 8.55 -10.60
C GLN A 127 11.05 8.65 -11.29
N ARG A 128 12.07 9.15 -10.61
CA ARG A 128 13.43 9.25 -11.14
C ARG A 128 13.93 7.90 -11.64
N MET A 129 13.91 6.87 -10.76
CA MET A 129 14.45 5.55 -11.09
C MET A 129 13.72 4.87 -12.25
N THR A 130 12.39 5.01 -12.31
CA THR A 130 11.61 4.39 -13.38
C THR A 130 11.73 5.14 -14.71
N ASP A 131 11.80 6.47 -14.69
CA ASP A 131 11.97 7.30 -15.90
C ASP A 131 13.37 7.12 -16.50
N GLU A 132 14.40 6.95 -15.67
CA GLU A 132 15.78 6.68 -16.10
C GLU A 132 16.01 5.20 -16.45
N GLY A 133 15.04 4.32 -16.21
CA GLY A 133 15.14 2.88 -16.46
C GLY A 133 16.08 2.15 -15.51
N GLU A 134 16.41 2.74 -14.36
CA GLU A 134 17.27 2.15 -13.34
C GLU A 134 16.60 1.01 -12.58
N ALA A 135 15.27 1.07 -12.41
CA ALA A 135 14.49 0.04 -11.72
C ALA A 135 13.10 -0.14 -12.34
N ASP A 136 12.55 -1.34 -12.20
CA ASP A 136 11.17 -1.66 -12.54
C ASP A 136 10.21 -1.39 -11.37
N GLY A 137 10.75 -1.10 -10.19
CA GLY A 137 9.97 -0.73 -9.01
C GLY A 137 10.83 -0.38 -7.81
N LEU A 138 10.19 0.33 -6.87
CA LEU A 138 10.77 0.76 -5.60
C LEU A 138 9.86 0.27 -4.46
N MET A 139 10.38 -0.64 -3.62
CA MET A 139 9.65 -1.27 -2.53
C MET A 139 9.89 -0.48 -1.23
N GLY A 140 8.83 -0.01 -0.59
CA GLY A 140 8.94 0.59 0.74
C GLY A 140 9.28 -0.47 1.79
N VAL A 141 10.37 -0.27 2.50
CA VAL A 141 10.83 -1.17 3.57
C VAL A 141 11.11 -0.40 4.85
N THR A 142 11.11 -1.11 5.98
CA THR A 142 11.49 -0.53 7.29
C THR A 142 12.31 -1.53 8.09
N ASP A 143 13.17 -1.03 8.98
CA ASP A 143 13.87 -1.83 10.00
C ASP A 143 13.13 -1.80 11.36
N TYR A 144 11.98 -1.16 11.43
CA TYR A 144 11.06 -1.23 12.57
C TYR A 144 10.16 -2.45 12.43
N ILE A 145 10.40 -3.49 13.23
CA ILE A 145 9.70 -4.78 13.15
C ILE A 145 8.71 -4.86 14.32
N ASP A 146 7.43 -4.63 14.05
CA ASP A 146 6.30 -4.75 15.01
C ASP A 146 5.15 -5.53 14.35
N ASP A 147 5.45 -6.45 13.42
CA ASP A 147 4.48 -7.30 12.74
C ASP A 147 4.60 -8.75 13.26
N GLU A 148 3.46 -9.40 13.51
CA GLU A 148 3.40 -10.80 13.94
C GLU A 148 3.93 -11.78 12.89
N LYS A 149 3.85 -11.42 11.61
CA LYS A 149 4.23 -12.25 10.46
C LYS A 149 4.94 -11.43 9.39
N PRO A 150 6.07 -10.81 9.73
CA PRO A 150 6.78 -9.93 8.82
C PRO A 150 7.19 -10.68 7.55
N LEU A 151 7.23 -9.96 6.44
CA LEU A 151 7.87 -10.42 5.22
C LEU A 151 9.23 -9.75 5.13
N TYR A 152 10.29 -10.51 5.39
CA TYR A 152 11.66 -10.03 5.34
C TYR A 152 12.09 -9.74 3.91
N VAL A 153 12.83 -8.66 3.72
CA VAL A 153 13.35 -8.22 2.43
C VAL A 153 14.86 -8.33 2.44
N ASP A 154 15.37 -9.22 1.60
CA ASP A 154 16.81 -9.37 1.38
C ASP A 154 17.26 -8.36 0.33
N VAL A 155 18.25 -7.53 0.68
CA VAL A 155 18.79 -6.48 -0.18
C VAL A 155 20.32 -6.53 -0.19
N ASP A 156 20.94 -6.14 -1.30
CA ASP A 156 22.37 -5.92 -1.37
C ASP A 156 22.79 -4.52 -0.86
N GLU A 157 24.09 -4.22 -0.99
CA GLU A 157 24.67 -2.94 -0.56
C GLU A 157 24.07 -1.72 -1.28
N ASP A 158 23.58 -1.91 -2.51
CA ASP A 158 22.96 -0.89 -3.35
C ASP A 158 21.42 -0.86 -3.20
N MET A 159 20.89 -1.47 -2.14
CA MET A 159 19.45 -1.59 -1.89
C MET A 159 18.67 -2.31 -3.01
N THR A 160 19.33 -3.14 -3.82
CA THR A 160 18.64 -3.99 -4.78
C THR A 160 18.00 -5.18 -4.06
N VAL A 161 16.71 -5.39 -4.28
CA VAL A 161 15.98 -6.50 -3.66
C VAL A 161 16.40 -7.82 -4.30
N LYS A 162 16.89 -8.76 -3.49
CA LYS A 162 17.28 -10.11 -3.89
C LYS A 162 16.21 -11.15 -3.61
N GLY A 163 15.36 -10.90 -2.62
CA GLY A 163 14.30 -11.84 -2.28
C GLY A 163 13.39 -11.39 -1.16
N PHE A 164 12.33 -12.17 -0.98
CA PHE A 164 11.33 -11.98 0.08
C PHE A 164 11.17 -13.28 0.87
N LEU A 165 11.42 -13.25 2.17
CA LEU A 165 11.52 -14.43 3.04
C LEU A 165 10.48 -14.38 4.16
N ASP A 166 9.85 -15.52 4.48
CA ASP A 166 8.92 -15.63 5.61
C ASP A 166 9.64 -15.66 6.96
N LYS A 167 10.92 -16.02 6.97
CA LYS A 167 11.79 -16.04 8.15
C LYS A 167 13.20 -15.64 7.75
N SER A 168 13.87 -14.87 8.58
CA SER A 168 15.28 -14.53 8.42
C SER A 168 15.85 -14.07 9.75
N ASP A 169 17.09 -14.52 10.06
CA ASP A 169 17.87 -14.03 11.19
C ASP A 169 18.91 -12.97 10.75
N SER A 170 19.02 -12.72 9.44
CA SER A 170 20.03 -11.83 8.86
C SER A 170 19.44 -10.61 8.13
N CYS A 171 18.23 -10.69 7.63
CA CYS A 171 17.60 -9.56 6.95
C CYS A 171 17.28 -8.45 7.95
N ARG A 172 17.73 -7.24 7.62
CA ARG A 172 17.49 -6.04 8.41
C ARG A 172 16.09 -5.47 8.20
N PHE A 173 15.51 -5.65 7.01
CA PHE A 173 14.31 -4.97 6.60
C PHE A 173 13.13 -5.91 6.46
N ILE A 174 11.93 -5.34 6.65
CA ILE A 174 10.65 -5.97 6.32
C ILE A 174 9.91 -5.11 5.29
N SER A 175 9.01 -5.74 4.51
CA SER A 175 8.11 -5.06 3.57
C SER A 175 7.12 -4.16 4.32
N GLY A 176 7.05 -2.89 3.93
CA GLY A 176 6.19 -1.88 4.55
C GLY A 176 4.83 -1.70 3.85
N GLY A 177 4.41 -2.61 2.95
CA GLY A 177 3.11 -2.47 2.29
C GLY A 177 3.00 -1.32 1.28
N ILE A 178 4.12 -0.76 0.85
CA ILE A 178 4.23 0.34 -0.12
C ILE A 178 4.96 -0.17 -1.35
N TYR A 179 4.31 -0.14 -2.51
CA TYR A 179 4.80 -0.75 -3.74
C TYR A 179 4.78 0.27 -4.88
N GLY A 180 5.91 0.87 -5.21
CA GLY A 180 6.10 1.65 -6.43
C GLY A 180 6.47 0.72 -7.57
N LEU A 181 5.69 0.66 -8.64
CA LEU A 181 5.85 -0.33 -9.69
C LEU A 181 5.60 0.27 -11.07
N THR A 182 6.27 -0.28 -12.08
CA THR A 182 5.95 -0.04 -13.48
C THR A 182 4.86 -1.02 -13.95
N PRO A 183 4.21 -0.78 -15.09
CA PRO A 183 3.22 -1.70 -15.67
C PRO A 183 3.74 -3.14 -15.92
N LYS A 184 5.05 -3.36 -16.03
CA LYS A 184 5.64 -4.71 -16.14
C LYS A 184 5.23 -5.62 -14.97
N ALA A 185 5.00 -5.05 -13.79
CA ALA A 185 4.54 -5.82 -12.63
C ALA A 185 3.13 -6.41 -12.83
N ILE A 186 2.31 -5.84 -13.70
CA ILE A 186 0.96 -6.35 -14.02
C ILE A 186 1.05 -7.66 -14.81
N ASP A 187 2.07 -7.82 -15.67
CA ASP A 187 2.29 -9.08 -16.37
C ASP A 187 2.64 -10.20 -15.40
N THR A 188 3.51 -9.92 -14.42
CA THR A 188 3.80 -10.86 -13.32
C THR A 188 2.54 -11.18 -12.49
N LEU A 189 1.71 -10.17 -12.20
CA LEU A 189 0.46 -10.36 -11.47
C LEU A 189 -0.50 -11.30 -12.23
N ASN A 190 -0.67 -11.09 -13.54
CA ASN A 190 -1.48 -11.95 -14.39
C ASN A 190 -0.95 -13.39 -14.38
N GLY A 191 0.37 -13.57 -14.49
CA GLY A 191 1.01 -14.88 -14.38
C GLY A 191 0.76 -15.56 -13.01
N CYS A 192 0.77 -14.80 -11.91
CA CYS A 192 0.40 -15.32 -10.58
C CYS A 192 -1.05 -15.80 -10.55
N MET A 193 -1.98 -15.03 -11.15
CA MET A 193 -3.39 -15.41 -11.23
C MET A 193 -3.61 -16.70 -12.03
N GLU A 194 -2.95 -16.83 -13.19
CA GLU A 194 -3.00 -18.04 -14.02
C GLU A 194 -2.48 -19.28 -13.30
N ARG A 195 -1.47 -19.14 -12.45
CA ARG A 195 -0.93 -20.23 -11.63
C ARG A 195 -1.75 -20.52 -10.38
N GLY A 196 -2.84 -19.78 -10.12
CA GLY A 196 -3.68 -19.93 -8.94
C GLY A 196 -2.99 -19.52 -7.65
N GLU A 197 -1.99 -18.64 -7.73
CA GLU A 197 -1.31 -18.10 -6.56
C GLU A 197 -2.21 -17.12 -5.80
N SER A 198 -1.91 -16.93 -4.52
CA SER A 198 -2.66 -16.06 -3.63
C SER A 198 -1.70 -15.35 -2.69
N ARG A 199 -2.14 -14.24 -2.09
CA ARG A 199 -1.41 -13.40 -1.14
C ARG A 199 -0.34 -12.52 -1.80
N MET A 200 -0.25 -11.28 -1.32
CA MET A 200 0.69 -10.28 -1.83
C MET A 200 2.17 -10.72 -1.72
N ARG A 201 2.55 -11.46 -0.67
CA ARG A 201 3.92 -11.98 -0.53
C ARG A 201 4.36 -12.92 -1.65
N ASN A 202 3.45 -13.67 -2.25
CA ASN A 202 3.76 -14.53 -3.39
C ASN A 202 3.94 -13.71 -4.67
N PHE A 203 3.13 -12.68 -4.86
CA PHE A 203 3.34 -11.71 -5.93
C PHE A 203 4.71 -11.03 -5.82
N GLN A 204 5.10 -10.56 -4.62
CA GLN A 204 6.42 -9.95 -4.42
C GLN A 204 7.56 -10.90 -4.81
N ARG A 205 7.46 -12.18 -4.44
CA ARG A 205 8.44 -13.21 -4.85
C ARG A 205 8.44 -13.44 -6.35
N ALA A 206 7.26 -13.42 -6.97
CA ALA A 206 7.13 -13.60 -8.41
C ALA A 206 7.79 -12.44 -9.18
N LEU A 207 7.73 -11.20 -8.71
CA LEU A 207 8.42 -10.07 -9.32
C LEU A 207 9.92 -10.35 -9.50
N ILE A 208 10.58 -10.85 -8.44
CA ILE A 208 12.01 -11.21 -8.52
C ILE A 208 12.24 -12.41 -9.45
N LYS A 209 11.38 -13.44 -9.34
CA LYS A 209 11.48 -14.64 -10.17
C LYS A 209 11.32 -14.35 -11.66
N ASP A 210 10.45 -13.40 -12.00
CA ASP A 210 10.20 -12.97 -13.38
C ASP A 210 11.23 -11.95 -13.87
N GLY A 211 12.23 -11.62 -13.05
CA GLY A 211 13.41 -10.84 -13.42
C GLY A 211 13.25 -9.33 -13.35
N LEU A 212 12.24 -8.83 -12.62
CA LEU A 212 12.10 -7.39 -12.41
C LEU A 212 13.23 -6.89 -11.50
N ASN A 213 13.84 -5.77 -11.90
CA ASN A 213 14.83 -5.07 -11.10
C ASN A 213 14.13 -4.17 -10.07
N LEU A 214 14.09 -4.62 -8.82
CA LEU A 214 13.46 -3.89 -7.72
C LEU A 214 14.51 -3.29 -6.80
N LYS A 215 14.31 -2.04 -6.42
CA LYS A 215 15.05 -1.36 -5.36
C LYS A 215 14.21 -1.26 -4.09
N ALA A 216 14.87 -1.11 -2.95
CA ALA A 216 14.21 -0.88 -1.68
C ALA A 216 14.46 0.56 -1.20
N TYR A 217 13.40 1.23 -0.73
CA TYR A 217 13.47 2.55 -0.09
C TYR A 217 13.18 2.41 1.40
N LYS A 218 14.11 2.85 2.23
CA LYS A 218 13.98 2.74 3.68
C LYS A 218 13.13 3.90 4.23
N PHE A 219 11.96 3.56 4.79
CA PHE A 219 11.21 4.41 5.69
C PHE A 219 11.74 4.27 7.13
N SER A 220 11.76 5.35 7.89
CA SER A 220 12.18 5.33 9.30
C SER A 220 11.31 4.39 10.13
N LYS A 221 10.01 4.40 9.85
CA LYS A 221 9.02 3.52 10.48
C LYS A 221 7.80 3.38 9.57
N VAL A 222 7.28 2.17 9.50
CA VAL A 222 5.98 1.87 8.90
C VAL A 222 5.19 1.05 9.91
N LEU A 223 3.93 1.41 10.11
CA LEU A 223 3.01 0.72 11.00
C LEU A 223 1.77 0.28 10.24
N ASP A 224 1.25 -0.89 10.57
CA ASP A 224 -0.06 -1.36 10.10
C ASP A 224 -1.07 -1.29 11.25
N ILE A 225 -2.28 -0.82 10.95
CA ILE A 225 -3.37 -0.74 11.92
C ILE A 225 -4.17 -2.04 11.89
N ASP A 226 -3.72 -3.04 12.62
CA ASP A 226 -4.37 -4.34 12.74
C ASP A 226 -5.12 -4.54 14.06
N HIS A 227 -4.65 -3.91 15.12
CA HIS A 227 -5.19 -3.98 16.48
C HIS A 227 -5.58 -2.59 16.99
N LYS A 228 -6.48 -2.56 17.98
CA LYS A 228 -6.86 -1.30 18.65
C LYS A 228 -5.67 -0.58 19.27
N SER A 229 -4.67 -1.31 19.77
CA SER A 229 -3.43 -0.75 20.32
C SER A 229 -2.59 -0.03 19.28
N ASP A 230 -2.69 -0.40 18.00
CA ASP A 230 -1.89 0.20 16.93
C ASP A 230 -2.36 1.62 16.60
N ILE A 231 -3.63 1.94 16.88
CA ILE A 231 -4.18 3.30 16.73
C ILE A 231 -3.39 4.28 17.60
N ALA A 232 -3.20 3.97 18.87
CA ALA A 232 -2.45 4.83 19.80
C ALA A 232 -0.97 4.93 19.39
N LYS A 233 -0.34 3.81 18.99
CA LYS A 233 1.05 3.81 18.49
C LYS A 233 1.21 4.70 17.25
N ALA A 234 0.24 4.65 16.34
CA ALA A 234 0.26 5.46 15.12
C ALA A 234 0.04 6.95 15.43
N GLU A 235 -0.86 7.29 16.36
CA GLU A 235 -1.06 8.68 16.79
C GLU A 235 0.20 9.26 17.42
N ASP A 236 0.88 8.51 18.28
CA ASP A 236 2.15 8.92 18.88
C ASP A 236 3.21 9.15 17.79
N PHE A 237 3.35 8.18 16.87
CA PHE A 237 4.31 8.27 15.77
C PHE A 237 4.07 9.49 14.87
N ILE A 238 2.81 9.81 14.54
CA ILE A 238 2.47 10.97 13.70
C ILE A 238 2.79 12.30 14.44
N LYS A 239 2.64 12.33 15.76
CA LYS A 239 2.89 13.54 16.58
C LYS A 239 4.35 13.75 16.94
N GLU A 240 5.19 12.70 16.86
CA GLU A 240 6.63 12.83 17.06
C GLU A 240 7.23 13.76 16.00
N LYS A 241 7.79 14.90 16.44
CA LYS A 241 8.58 15.78 15.58
C LYS A 241 9.94 15.16 15.32
N ILE A 242 10.38 15.17 14.06
CA ILE A 242 11.76 14.84 13.66
C ILE A 242 12.72 15.87 14.24
#